data_832c02fa01b7f0b029b2bb436210dd05
#
_entry.id   832c02fa01b7f0b029b2bb436210dd05
#
_cell.length_a   1.000
_cell.length_b   1.000
_cell.length_c   1.000
_cell.angle_alpha   90.00
_cell.angle_beta   90.00
_cell.angle_gamma   90.00
#
_symmetry.space_group_name_H-M   'P 1'
#
loop_
_entity.id
_entity.type
_entity.pdbx_description
1 polymer ?
#
loop_
_entity_poly.entity_id
_entity_poly.type
_entity_poly.pdbx_seq_one_letter_code
_entity_poly.pdbx_strand_id
1 'polypeptide(L)'
;MGFEYPYALFLFLPLLWFGWRWGKIPTVNFASALIFADDLRPDWWQVNLLRLLAYAVLVCLIMACANYRYAETREQSYRESRWLMLVQDLSGSMHRPSGVAAGETFADVALDGLSSFVKRRPAEDMIGLVAFSSFARLLAPLTFDRPIIYDKIKQLDRRDGSRLTRQLAVGGATNASYAVWLAMSAFFMMLPQESRPSFAELKELRYLLSGKNRAKVAVPAKLQGFGLERGVAIILFTDGRIKVSRNGLDQERGLPDFVSLVRFLERVGIRLYIIAVDGNVGAEVVEVLKDAPGRLFLMPGRFSRAAMHKIYSEINGLEKNRQLSVYKTVPRSTRSGFALAGLCFFVLYSVIGIIPKFVRW
;
A
#
# COMPACT_ATOMS: atom_id res chain seq x y z
N MET A 1 7.50 16.62 3.85
CA MET A 1 8.86 17.19 3.79
C MET A 1 9.19 17.74 5.16
N GLY A 2 10.34 17.39 5.74
CA GLY A 2 10.72 17.90 7.05
C GLY A 2 12.02 17.30 7.57
N PHE A 3 12.51 17.85 8.67
CA PHE A 3 13.66 17.34 9.37
C PHE A 3 13.25 16.16 10.27
N GLU A 4 14.01 15.09 10.24
CA GLU A 4 13.77 13.94 11.12
C GLU A 4 14.12 14.29 12.58
N TYR A 5 15.20 15.06 12.75
CA TYR A 5 15.67 15.51 14.07
C TYR A 5 15.80 17.05 14.09
N PRO A 6 14.66 17.79 14.18
CA PRO A 6 14.68 19.25 14.14
C PRO A 6 15.50 19.86 15.28
N TYR A 7 15.65 19.16 16.40
CA TYR A 7 16.44 19.62 17.53
C TYR A 7 17.94 19.78 17.23
N ALA A 8 18.46 19.04 16.20
CA ALA A 8 19.84 19.21 15.76
C ALA A 8 20.13 20.62 15.23
N LEU A 9 19.10 21.35 14.76
CA LEU A 9 19.25 22.73 14.30
C LEU A 9 19.59 23.71 15.43
N PHE A 10 19.28 23.38 16.68
CA PHE A 10 19.71 24.21 17.82
C PHE A 10 21.23 24.28 17.98
N LEU A 11 21.98 23.34 17.38
CA LEU A 11 23.45 23.41 17.35
C LEU A 11 23.98 24.59 16.52
N PHE A 12 23.15 25.24 15.72
CA PHE A 12 23.53 26.47 15.06
C PHE A 12 23.68 27.66 16.05
N LEU A 13 22.97 27.65 17.18
CA LEU A 13 23.04 28.74 18.18
C LEU A 13 24.44 28.87 18.77
N PRO A 14 25.07 27.82 19.34
CA PRO A 14 26.44 27.92 19.82
C PRO A 14 27.44 28.20 18.69
N LEU A 15 27.19 27.70 17.46
CA LEU A 15 28.04 27.97 16.31
C LEU A 15 28.05 29.48 15.95
N LEU A 16 26.87 30.10 15.92
CA LEU A 16 26.71 31.55 15.67
C LEU A 16 27.33 32.39 16.80
N TRP A 17 27.10 31.96 18.07
CA TRP A 17 27.69 32.65 19.22
C TRP A 17 29.20 32.58 19.21
N PHE A 18 29.78 31.42 18.87
CA PHE A 18 31.22 31.23 18.77
C PHE A 18 31.82 32.05 17.63
N GLY A 19 31.15 32.09 16.47
CA GLY A 19 31.51 32.90 15.32
C GLY A 19 31.55 34.42 15.64
N TRP A 20 30.53 34.90 16.36
CA TRP A 20 30.47 36.30 16.77
C TRP A 20 31.57 36.65 17.78
N ARG A 21 31.93 35.76 18.68
CA ARG A 21 32.95 35.94 19.68
C ARG A 21 34.39 35.77 19.16
N TRP A 22 34.58 34.99 18.11
CA TRP A 22 35.89 34.63 17.59
C TRP A 22 36.71 35.83 17.13
N GLY A 23 36.08 36.87 16.63
CA GLY A 23 36.75 38.15 16.29
C GLY A 23 37.29 38.95 17.49
N LYS A 24 36.97 38.52 18.72
CA LYS A 24 37.33 39.20 19.99
C LYS A 24 38.30 38.39 20.85
N ILE A 25 38.87 37.29 20.32
CA ILE A 25 39.89 36.54 21.08
C ILE A 25 41.15 37.39 21.16
N PRO A 26 41.64 37.71 22.37
CA PRO A 26 42.84 38.50 22.53
C PRO A 26 44.01 37.77 21.91
N THR A 27 44.71 38.40 21.00
CA THR A 27 45.98 37.88 20.46
C THR A 27 47.01 37.99 21.54
N VAL A 28 47.60 36.87 21.95
CA VAL A 28 48.73 36.86 22.88
C VAL A 28 49.99 37.18 22.06
N ASN A 29 50.48 38.39 22.22
CA ASN A 29 51.74 38.78 21.59
C ASN A 29 52.90 38.16 22.34
N PHE A 30 53.46 37.09 21.79
CA PHE A 30 54.73 36.55 22.30
C PHE A 30 55.88 37.50 21.85
N ALA A 31 56.59 38.05 22.79
CA ALA A 31 57.72 38.94 22.55
C ALA A 31 58.82 38.33 21.63
N SER A 32 58.95 37.02 21.59
CA SER A 32 59.85 36.28 20.69
C SER A 32 59.39 36.22 19.22
N ALA A 33 58.14 36.53 18.91
CA ALA A 33 57.62 36.61 17.53
C ALA A 33 58.12 37.83 16.76
N LEU A 34 58.67 38.85 17.45
CA LEU A 34 59.22 40.07 16.83
C LEU A 34 60.57 39.82 16.13
N ILE A 35 61.22 38.69 16.35
CA ILE A 35 62.52 38.33 15.76
C ILE A 35 62.39 37.68 14.38
N PHE A 36 61.21 37.17 14.05
CA PHE A 36 60.95 36.52 12.75
C PHE A 36 60.32 37.55 11.80
N ALA A 37 61.03 37.79 10.74
CA ALA A 37 60.78 38.74 9.71
C ALA A 37 59.30 38.85 9.23
N ASP A 38 58.92 40.04 8.76
CA ASP A 38 57.60 40.40 8.20
C ASP A 38 57.09 39.45 7.09
N ASP A 39 57.97 38.64 6.49
CA ASP A 39 57.68 37.67 5.45
C ASP A 39 56.82 36.45 5.90
N LEU A 40 56.55 36.33 7.18
CA LEU A 40 55.91 35.15 7.76
C LEU A 40 54.44 35.40 8.28
N ARG A 41 53.92 36.61 8.08
CA ARG A 41 52.54 36.87 8.47
C ARG A 41 51.59 36.23 7.48
N PRO A 42 50.68 35.33 7.94
CA PRO A 42 49.67 34.79 7.02
C PRO A 42 48.77 35.93 6.55
N ASP A 43 48.53 35.97 5.24
CA ASP A 43 47.59 36.90 4.67
C ASP A 43 46.20 36.74 5.32
N TRP A 44 45.49 37.85 5.51
CA TRP A 44 44.16 37.87 6.11
C TRP A 44 43.21 36.81 5.48
N TRP A 45 43.30 36.64 4.15
CA TRP A 45 42.50 35.67 3.43
C TRP A 45 42.84 34.21 3.78
N GLN A 46 44.09 33.90 4.10
CA GLN A 46 44.56 32.53 4.46
C GLN A 46 43.96 32.08 5.79
N VAL A 47 43.97 32.96 6.79
CA VAL A 47 43.37 32.67 8.10
C VAL A 47 41.86 32.55 8.00
N ASN A 48 41.23 33.40 7.21
CA ASN A 48 39.78 33.36 7.04
C ASN A 48 39.32 32.15 6.21
N LEU A 49 40.10 31.66 5.24
CA LEU A 49 39.81 30.46 4.46
C LEU A 49 39.73 29.25 5.37
N LEU A 50 40.70 29.00 6.24
CA LEU A 50 40.69 27.90 7.18
C LEU A 50 39.49 27.97 8.12
N ARG A 51 39.15 29.16 8.62
CA ARG A 51 37.98 29.37 9.47
C ARG A 51 36.69 29.04 8.70
N LEU A 52 36.57 29.50 7.47
CA LEU A 52 35.41 29.28 6.63
C LEU A 52 35.23 27.78 6.34
N LEU A 53 36.32 27.06 6.06
CA LEU A 53 36.28 25.60 5.87
C LEU A 53 35.86 24.86 7.15
N ALA A 54 36.36 25.28 8.32
CA ALA A 54 35.95 24.70 9.60
C ALA A 54 34.44 24.90 9.86
N TYR A 55 33.92 26.12 9.57
CA TYR A 55 32.48 26.37 9.65
C TYR A 55 31.68 25.55 8.66
N ALA A 56 32.15 25.39 7.43
CA ALA A 56 31.48 24.58 6.42
C ALA A 56 31.35 23.10 6.86
N VAL A 57 32.41 22.54 7.47
CA VAL A 57 32.38 21.20 8.05
C VAL A 57 31.31 21.10 9.14
N LEU A 58 31.26 22.06 10.08
CA LEU A 58 30.28 22.05 11.17
C LEU A 58 28.84 22.19 10.66
N VAL A 59 28.62 23.09 9.70
CA VAL A 59 27.29 23.25 9.06
C VAL A 59 26.86 21.95 8.38
N CYS A 60 27.75 21.31 7.62
CA CYS A 60 27.44 20.04 6.96
C CYS A 60 27.14 18.93 7.98
N LEU A 61 27.85 18.88 9.10
CA LEU A 61 27.62 17.94 10.18
C LEU A 61 26.25 18.14 10.84
N ILE A 62 25.90 19.40 11.16
CA ILE A 62 24.58 19.74 11.73
C ILE A 62 23.47 19.34 10.78
N MET A 63 23.60 19.67 9.48
CA MET A 63 22.61 19.30 8.46
C MET A 63 22.50 17.78 8.27
N ALA A 64 23.63 17.06 8.35
CA ALA A 64 23.63 15.59 8.32
C ALA A 64 22.92 14.99 9.54
N CYS A 65 23.11 15.58 10.72
CA CYS A 65 22.41 15.19 11.96
C CYS A 65 20.92 15.50 11.89
N ALA A 66 20.53 16.68 11.38
CA ALA A 66 19.14 17.09 11.24
C ALA A 66 18.37 16.23 10.24
N ASN A 67 19.06 15.56 9.31
CA ASN A 67 18.55 14.64 8.31
C ASN A 67 17.26 15.12 7.63
N TYR A 68 17.40 16.07 6.72
CA TYR A 68 16.27 16.53 5.92
C TYR A 68 15.78 15.42 5.01
N ARG A 69 14.48 15.09 5.12
CA ARG A 69 13.80 14.11 4.28
C ARG A 69 12.89 14.81 3.29
N TYR A 70 13.07 14.52 2.02
CA TYR A 70 12.16 14.95 0.98
C TYR A 70 11.50 13.74 0.32
N ALA A 71 10.28 13.95 -0.13
CA ALA A 71 9.53 12.93 -0.83
C ALA A 71 9.98 12.91 -2.29
N GLU A 72 10.68 11.87 -2.70
CA GLU A 72 10.96 11.60 -4.11
C GLU A 72 9.87 10.67 -4.64
N THR A 73 9.05 11.19 -5.54
CA THR A 73 8.07 10.37 -6.24
C THR A 73 8.80 9.64 -7.35
N ARG A 74 9.15 8.38 -7.11
CA ARG A 74 9.67 7.51 -8.17
C ARG A 74 8.50 6.85 -8.87
N GLU A 75 8.41 7.09 -10.16
CA GLU A 75 7.61 6.27 -11.05
C GLU A 75 8.29 4.90 -11.14
N GLN A 76 7.78 3.95 -10.39
CA GLN A 76 8.18 2.57 -10.54
C GLN A 76 7.32 2.00 -11.66
N SER A 77 7.85 1.96 -12.88
CA SER A 77 7.29 1.18 -13.97
C SER A 77 7.31 -0.28 -13.56
N TYR A 78 6.22 -0.75 -12.95
CA TYR A 78 6.05 -2.18 -12.73
C TYR A 78 5.67 -2.84 -14.04
N ARG A 79 6.40 -3.89 -14.37
CA ARG A 79 5.98 -4.83 -15.40
C ARG A 79 4.56 -5.29 -15.07
N GLU A 80 3.79 -5.48 -16.09
CA GLU A 80 2.46 -6.08 -16.15
C GLU A 80 1.98 -6.75 -14.86
N SER A 81 1.40 -5.97 -13.94
CA SER A 81 0.89 -6.46 -12.66
C SER A 81 -0.63 -6.54 -12.67
N ARG A 82 -1.18 -7.53 -11.98
CA ARG A 82 -2.63 -7.68 -11.79
C ARG A 82 -2.99 -7.29 -10.38
N TRP A 83 -4.16 -6.72 -10.22
CA TRP A 83 -4.73 -6.39 -8.93
C TRP A 83 -5.87 -7.35 -8.64
N LEU A 84 -5.66 -8.24 -7.70
CA LEU A 84 -6.59 -9.31 -7.38
C LEU A 84 -7.05 -9.20 -5.93
N MET A 85 -8.35 -9.01 -5.72
CA MET A 85 -8.94 -9.03 -4.39
C MET A 85 -9.66 -10.36 -4.20
N LEU A 86 -9.16 -11.16 -3.27
CA LEU A 86 -9.76 -12.44 -2.87
C LEU A 86 -10.81 -12.14 -1.80
N VAL A 87 -12.02 -12.64 -2.00
CA VAL A 87 -13.15 -12.42 -1.10
C VAL A 87 -13.68 -13.79 -0.66
N GLN A 88 -13.39 -14.14 0.61
CA GLN A 88 -13.70 -15.46 1.17
C GLN A 88 -14.93 -15.42 2.06
N ASP A 89 -15.91 -16.26 1.73
CA ASP A 89 -17.08 -16.54 2.57
C ASP A 89 -16.70 -17.45 3.74
N LEU A 90 -17.07 -17.01 4.94
CA LEU A 90 -16.90 -17.76 6.20
C LEU A 90 -18.25 -17.97 6.91
N SER A 91 -19.35 -17.84 6.18
CA SER A 91 -20.69 -18.09 6.73
C SER A 91 -20.85 -19.53 7.25
N GLY A 92 -21.84 -19.74 8.10
CA GLY A 92 -22.10 -21.05 8.69
C GLY A 92 -22.33 -22.16 7.68
N SER A 93 -22.88 -21.83 6.51
CA SER A 93 -23.11 -22.77 5.42
C SER A 93 -21.83 -23.31 4.77
N MET A 94 -20.75 -22.52 4.78
CA MET A 94 -19.42 -22.95 4.31
C MET A 94 -18.78 -24.03 5.20
N HIS A 95 -19.29 -24.23 6.42
CA HIS A 95 -18.80 -25.25 7.34
C HIS A 95 -19.48 -26.59 7.21
N ARG A 96 -20.32 -26.77 6.18
CA ARG A 96 -20.88 -28.10 5.85
C ARG A 96 -19.78 -29.02 5.28
N PRO A 97 -19.92 -30.35 5.45
CA PRO A 97 -18.99 -31.31 4.87
C PRO A 97 -18.86 -31.11 3.35
N SER A 98 -17.64 -31.08 2.86
CA SER A 98 -17.35 -30.88 1.43
C SER A 98 -17.57 -32.17 0.60
N GLY A 99 -17.54 -33.32 1.26
CA GLY A 99 -17.55 -34.65 0.59
C GLY A 99 -16.22 -34.99 -0.09
N VAL A 100 -15.17 -34.18 0.04
CA VAL A 100 -13.84 -34.43 -0.55
C VAL A 100 -13.04 -35.38 0.32
N ALA A 101 -12.99 -35.13 1.63
CA ALA A 101 -12.37 -36.00 2.61
C ALA A 101 -13.21 -35.99 3.91
N ALA A 102 -13.02 -37.03 4.72
CA ALA A 102 -13.72 -37.13 5.99
C ALA A 102 -13.32 -35.95 6.91
N GLY A 103 -14.31 -35.19 7.39
CA GLY A 103 -14.13 -34.06 8.26
C GLY A 103 -13.73 -32.72 7.59
N GLU A 104 -13.48 -32.71 6.27
CA GLU A 104 -13.23 -31.45 5.54
C GLU A 104 -14.55 -30.72 5.23
N THR A 105 -14.53 -29.39 5.43
CA THR A 105 -15.64 -28.49 5.09
C THR A 105 -15.39 -27.78 3.76
N PHE A 106 -16.42 -27.15 3.20
CA PHE A 106 -16.27 -26.31 2.02
C PHE A 106 -15.30 -25.15 2.26
N ALA A 107 -15.30 -24.58 3.48
CA ALA A 107 -14.36 -23.54 3.86
C ALA A 107 -12.90 -24.03 3.83
N ASP A 108 -12.63 -25.24 4.33
CA ASP A 108 -11.27 -25.79 4.34
C ASP A 108 -10.74 -25.98 2.92
N VAL A 109 -11.54 -26.57 2.03
CA VAL A 109 -11.14 -26.80 0.63
C VAL A 109 -10.98 -25.47 -0.11
N ALA A 110 -11.80 -24.48 0.21
CA ALA A 110 -11.69 -23.12 -0.33
C ALA A 110 -10.39 -22.47 0.07
N LEU A 111 -10.04 -22.50 1.35
CA LEU A 111 -8.81 -21.91 1.88
C LEU A 111 -7.56 -22.60 1.32
N ASP A 112 -7.59 -23.92 1.17
CA ASP A 112 -6.53 -24.68 0.51
C ASP A 112 -6.38 -24.28 -0.97
N GLY A 113 -7.50 -24.11 -1.68
CA GLY A 113 -7.53 -23.63 -3.06
C GLY A 113 -6.96 -22.21 -3.17
N LEU A 114 -7.36 -21.33 -2.25
CA LEU A 114 -6.91 -19.95 -2.16
C LEU A 114 -5.40 -19.87 -1.92
N SER A 115 -4.90 -20.66 -0.97
CA SER A 115 -3.47 -20.78 -0.68
C SER A 115 -2.68 -21.23 -1.91
N SER A 116 -3.17 -22.26 -2.60
CA SER A 116 -2.56 -22.77 -3.82
C SER A 116 -2.59 -21.76 -4.96
N PHE A 117 -3.67 -20.98 -5.09
CA PHE A 117 -3.78 -19.90 -6.06
C PHE A 117 -2.74 -18.82 -5.81
N VAL A 118 -2.63 -18.31 -4.58
CA VAL A 118 -1.66 -17.30 -4.20
C VAL A 118 -0.22 -17.79 -4.46
N LYS A 119 0.07 -19.06 -4.15
CA LYS A 119 1.40 -19.67 -4.34
C LYS A 119 1.86 -19.70 -5.79
N ARG A 120 0.92 -19.88 -6.72
CA ARG A 120 1.22 -20.02 -8.16
C ARG A 120 1.23 -18.68 -8.90
N ARG A 121 0.92 -17.57 -8.23
CA ARG A 121 0.89 -16.26 -8.87
C ARG A 121 2.28 -15.69 -9.07
N PRO A 122 2.52 -14.98 -10.19
CA PRO A 122 3.72 -14.19 -10.40
C PRO A 122 3.96 -13.20 -9.24
N ALA A 123 5.22 -12.94 -8.91
CA ALA A 123 5.57 -12.04 -7.82
C ALA A 123 5.09 -10.60 -8.04
N GLU A 124 4.88 -10.24 -9.29
CA GLU A 124 4.43 -8.92 -9.76
C GLU A 124 2.94 -8.66 -9.50
N ASP A 125 2.13 -9.69 -9.23
CA ASP A 125 0.70 -9.52 -8.96
C ASP A 125 0.49 -8.99 -7.54
N MET A 126 -0.35 -7.96 -7.40
CA MET A 126 -0.84 -7.47 -6.10
C MET A 126 -2.07 -8.26 -5.67
N ILE A 127 -2.03 -8.80 -4.48
CA ILE A 127 -3.15 -9.57 -3.93
C ILE A 127 -3.61 -8.94 -2.63
N GLY A 128 -4.93 -8.80 -2.47
CA GLY A 128 -5.58 -8.45 -1.22
C GLY A 128 -6.53 -9.55 -0.76
N LEU A 129 -6.94 -9.50 0.49
CA LEU A 129 -7.82 -10.49 1.10
C LEU A 129 -8.91 -9.82 1.93
N VAL A 130 -10.14 -10.15 1.61
CA VAL A 130 -11.35 -9.82 2.37
C VAL A 130 -11.98 -11.12 2.85
N ALA A 131 -12.40 -11.17 4.09
CA ALA A 131 -13.24 -12.26 4.61
C ALA A 131 -14.58 -11.70 5.05
N PHE A 132 -15.64 -12.49 4.86
CA PHE A 132 -16.97 -12.07 5.23
C PHE A 132 -17.86 -13.21 5.72
N SER A 133 -18.88 -12.82 6.46
CA SER A 133 -20.05 -13.61 6.85
C SER A 133 -21.20 -12.60 6.99
N SER A 134 -21.69 -12.34 8.19
CA SER A 134 -22.63 -11.24 8.47
C SER A 134 -22.00 -9.85 8.26
N PHE A 135 -20.71 -9.75 8.49
CA PHE A 135 -19.88 -8.57 8.26
C PHE A 135 -18.72 -8.92 7.36
N ALA A 136 -18.19 -7.92 6.65
CA ALA A 136 -16.97 -8.08 5.89
C ALA A 136 -15.81 -7.32 6.54
N ARG A 137 -14.62 -7.89 6.45
CA ARG A 137 -13.38 -7.32 6.97
C ARG A 137 -12.26 -7.43 5.94
N LEU A 138 -11.59 -6.32 5.69
CA LEU A 138 -10.35 -6.31 4.93
C LEU A 138 -9.22 -6.86 5.82
N LEU A 139 -8.72 -8.04 5.49
CA LEU A 139 -7.66 -8.72 6.26
C LEU A 139 -6.27 -8.32 5.79
N ALA A 140 -6.13 -8.13 4.49
CA ALA A 140 -4.92 -7.61 3.88
C ALA A 140 -5.30 -6.68 2.72
N PRO A 141 -4.77 -5.44 2.68
CA PRO A 141 -4.88 -4.59 1.51
C PRO A 141 -4.09 -5.21 0.36
N LEU A 142 -4.22 -4.65 -0.84
CA LEU A 142 -3.41 -5.08 -1.98
C LEU A 142 -1.92 -4.93 -1.67
N THR A 143 -1.20 -6.05 -1.77
CA THR A 143 0.23 -6.12 -1.47
C THR A 143 0.94 -7.10 -2.38
N PHE A 144 2.24 -6.89 -2.58
CA PHE A 144 3.14 -7.86 -3.20
C PHE A 144 3.67 -8.88 -2.19
N ASP A 145 3.48 -8.62 -0.89
CA ASP A 145 3.98 -9.47 0.20
C ASP A 145 3.12 -10.72 0.37
N ARG A 146 3.58 -11.82 -0.22
CA ARG A 146 2.91 -13.12 -0.17
C ARG A 146 2.86 -13.73 1.24
N PRO A 147 3.92 -13.70 2.03
CA PRO A 147 3.90 -14.13 3.42
C PRO A 147 2.74 -13.55 4.21
N ILE A 148 2.47 -12.25 4.11
CA ILE A 148 1.34 -11.61 4.80
C ILE A 148 0.01 -12.23 4.38
N ILE A 149 -0.19 -12.46 3.08
CA ILE A 149 -1.42 -13.09 2.59
C ILE A 149 -1.57 -14.51 3.14
N TYR A 150 -0.49 -15.32 3.14
CA TYR A 150 -0.51 -16.68 3.69
C TYR A 150 -0.83 -16.71 5.17
N ASP A 151 -0.24 -15.80 5.94
CA ASP A 151 -0.51 -15.72 7.38
C ASP A 151 -1.97 -15.36 7.65
N LYS A 152 -2.55 -14.48 6.81
CA LYS A 152 -3.97 -14.13 6.91
C LYS A 152 -4.87 -15.28 6.51
N ILE A 153 -4.53 -16.04 5.45
CA ILE A 153 -5.30 -17.25 5.08
C ILE A 153 -5.25 -18.30 6.19
N LYS A 154 -4.09 -18.55 6.80
CA LYS A 154 -3.98 -19.44 7.96
C LYS A 154 -4.83 -18.99 9.15
N GLN A 155 -4.89 -17.67 9.41
CA GLN A 155 -5.75 -17.13 10.46
C GLN A 155 -7.25 -17.38 10.22
N LEU A 156 -7.66 -17.68 9.00
CA LEU A 156 -9.04 -18.06 8.65
C LEU A 156 -9.30 -19.55 8.85
N ASP A 157 -8.28 -20.38 8.93
CA ASP A 157 -8.41 -21.82 9.11
C ASP A 157 -8.89 -22.12 10.54
N ARG A 158 -10.06 -22.78 10.63
CA ARG A 158 -10.63 -23.18 11.93
C ARG A 158 -9.84 -24.28 12.61
N ARG A 159 -9.14 -25.11 11.83
CA ARG A 159 -8.29 -26.19 12.35
C ARG A 159 -7.23 -25.64 13.30
N ASP A 160 -6.76 -24.42 13.06
CA ASP A 160 -5.79 -23.72 13.90
C ASP A 160 -6.43 -22.99 15.12
N GLY A 161 -7.72 -23.16 15.39
CA GLY A 161 -8.41 -22.58 16.54
C GLY A 161 -8.63 -21.05 16.46
N SER A 162 -8.59 -20.48 15.28
CA SER A 162 -8.64 -19.04 15.04
C SER A 162 -9.82 -18.33 15.70
N ARG A 163 -9.52 -17.30 16.51
CA ARG A 163 -10.52 -16.40 17.09
C ARG A 163 -11.22 -15.55 16.03
N LEU A 164 -10.52 -15.25 14.94
CA LEU A 164 -11.02 -14.37 13.88
C LEU A 164 -12.22 -15.00 13.15
N THR A 165 -12.14 -16.29 12.81
CA THR A 165 -13.23 -17.03 12.17
C THR A 165 -14.45 -17.07 13.07
N ARG A 166 -14.28 -17.26 14.39
CA ARG A 166 -15.39 -17.24 15.35
C ARG A 166 -16.06 -15.86 15.42
N GLN A 167 -15.28 -14.78 15.41
CA GLN A 167 -15.81 -13.40 15.45
C GLN A 167 -16.59 -13.04 14.16
N LEU A 168 -16.14 -13.49 12.99
CA LEU A 168 -16.81 -13.25 11.71
C LEU A 168 -18.07 -14.11 11.55
N ALA A 169 -18.09 -15.32 12.12
CA ALA A 169 -19.22 -16.24 12.04
C ALA A 169 -20.44 -15.83 12.91
N VAL A 170 -20.31 -14.85 13.77
CA VAL A 170 -21.41 -14.36 14.60
C VAL A 170 -22.46 -13.68 13.72
N GLY A 171 -23.69 -14.24 13.67
CA GLY A 171 -24.83 -13.57 13.05
C GLY A 171 -25.56 -14.33 11.94
N GLY A 172 -25.06 -15.44 11.45
CA GLY A 172 -25.79 -16.36 10.54
C GLY A 172 -26.22 -15.81 9.18
N ALA A 173 -25.96 -14.56 8.86
CA ALA A 173 -26.27 -13.92 7.59
C ALA A 173 -25.03 -13.87 6.70
N THR A 174 -25.24 -13.89 5.37
CA THR A 174 -24.17 -13.79 4.38
C THR A 174 -24.32 -12.47 3.64
N ASN A 175 -23.38 -11.52 3.83
CA ASN A 175 -23.44 -10.21 3.20
C ASN A 175 -22.36 -10.05 2.13
N ALA A 176 -22.55 -10.73 1.01
CA ALA A 176 -21.64 -10.69 -0.13
C ALA A 176 -21.56 -9.27 -0.77
N SER A 177 -22.66 -8.53 -0.78
CA SER A 177 -22.70 -7.17 -1.35
C SER A 177 -21.73 -6.25 -0.64
N TYR A 178 -21.72 -6.28 0.69
CA TYR A 178 -20.81 -5.45 1.47
C TYR A 178 -19.36 -5.89 1.31
N ALA A 179 -19.11 -7.20 1.18
CA ALA A 179 -17.76 -7.73 0.96
C ALA A 179 -17.19 -7.28 -0.39
N VAL A 180 -17.98 -7.36 -1.45
CA VAL A 180 -17.59 -6.88 -2.79
C VAL A 180 -17.42 -5.36 -2.81
N TRP A 181 -18.30 -4.61 -2.12
CA TRP A 181 -18.13 -3.17 -1.92
C TRP A 181 -16.80 -2.82 -1.24
N LEU A 182 -16.46 -3.54 -0.17
CA LEU A 182 -15.22 -3.32 0.56
C LEU A 182 -14.00 -3.63 -0.32
N ALA A 183 -14.06 -4.71 -1.09
CA ALA A 183 -13.03 -5.09 -2.06
C ALA A 183 -12.82 -4.02 -3.13
N MET A 184 -13.90 -3.49 -3.70
CA MET A 184 -13.88 -2.39 -4.67
C MET A 184 -13.30 -1.13 -4.05
N SER A 185 -13.74 -0.77 -2.85
CA SER A 185 -13.23 0.41 -2.13
C SER A 185 -11.72 0.31 -1.87
N ALA A 186 -11.21 -0.89 -1.59
CA ALA A 186 -9.78 -1.12 -1.43
C ALA A 186 -8.98 -0.85 -2.71
N PHE A 187 -9.52 -1.17 -3.89
CA PHE A 187 -8.89 -0.78 -5.16
C PHE A 187 -8.83 0.74 -5.33
N PHE A 188 -9.90 1.45 -5.00
CA PHE A 188 -9.93 2.91 -5.11
C PHE A 188 -8.91 3.59 -4.20
N MET A 189 -8.64 3.02 -3.03
CA MET A 189 -7.63 3.55 -2.12
C MET A 189 -6.19 3.38 -2.63
N MET A 190 -5.96 2.51 -3.61
CA MET A 190 -4.66 2.34 -4.27
C MET A 190 -4.44 3.33 -5.43
N LEU A 191 -5.45 4.07 -5.83
CA LEU A 191 -5.34 5.08 -6.88
C LEU A 191 -4.47 6.27 -6.42
N PRO A 192 -3.86 7.00 -7.37
CA PRO A 192 -3.17 8.26 -7.09
C PRO A 192 -4.09 9.23 -6.33
N GLN A 193 -3.50 10.08 -5.50
CA GLN A 193 -4.26 10.97 -4.60
C GLN A 193 -5.28 11.85 -5.33
N GLU A 194 -4.96 12.29 -6.54
CA GLU A 194 -5.81 13.14 -7.38
C GLU A 194 -7.09 12.43 -7.85
N SER A 195 -7.00 11.11 -8.07
CA SER A 195 -8.09 10.27 -8.58
C SER A 195 -8.76 9.44 -7.50
N ARG A 196 -8.24 9.51 -6.28
CA ARG A 196 -8.79 8.78 -5.14
C ARG A 196 -10.11 9.44 -4.71
N PRO A 197 -11.22 8.68 -4.66
CA PRO A 197 -12.45 9.19 -4.07
C PRO A 197 -12.26 9.49 -2.58
N SER A 198 -12.81 10.59 -2.12
CA SER A 198 -12.87 10.92 -0.70
C SER A 198 -13.82 9.98 0.04
N PHE A 199 -13.71 9.94 1.36
CA PHE A 199 -14.64 9.15 2.18
C PHE A 199 -16.10 9.57 2.01
N ALA A 200 -16.35 10.88 1.83
CA ALA A 200 -17.68 11.41 1.58
C ALA A 200 -18.24 10.91 0.23
N GLU A 201 -17.46 10.98 -0.84
CA GLU A 201 -17.83 10.46 -2.17
C GLU A 201 -18.09 8.94 -2.13
N LEU A 202 -17.29 8.17 -1.40
CA LEU A 202 -17.52 6.73 -1.22
C LEU A 202 -18.82 6.45 -0.44
N LYS A 203 -19.10 7.24 0.59
CA LYS A 203 -20.34 7.12 1.37
C LYS A 203 -21.56 7.42 0.51
N GLU A 204 -21.50 8.47 -0.28
CA GLU A 204 -22.55 8.84 -1.21
C GLU A 204 -22.78 7.77 -2.29
N LEU A 205 -21.69 7.29 -2.90
CA LEU A 205 -21.74 6.21 -3.88
C LEU A 205 -22.38 4.95 -3.30
N ARG A 206 -22.04 4.59 -2.06
CA ARG A 206 -22.64 3.46 -1.36
C ARG A 206 -24.15 3.64 -1.18
N TYR A 207 -24.57 4.84 -0.80
CA TYR A 207 -25.99 5.17 -0.65
C TYR A 207 -26.74 5.10 -1.98
N LEU A 208 -26.16 5.64 -3.07
CA LEU A 208 -26.73 5.56 -4.41
C LEU A 208 -26.90 4.11 -4.89
N LEU A 209 -25.92 3.24 -4.59
CA LEU A 209 -25.98 1.82 -4.92
C LEU A 209 -26.96 1.02 -4.06
N SER A 210 -27.42 1.56 -2.91
CA SER A 210 -28.46 0.95 -2.07
C SER A 210 -29.88 1.32 -2.50
N GLY A 211 -30.05 2.36 -3.32
CA GLY A 211 -31.34 2.90 -3.71
C GLY A 211 -32.12 2.10 -4.75
N LYS A 212 -33.41 2.43 -4.89
CA LYS A 212 -34.32 1.78 -5.87
C LYS A 212 -33.96 2.04 -7.34
N ASN A 213 -33.21 3.10 -7.64
CA ASN A 213 -32.83 3.49 -8.99
C ASN A 213 -31.60 2.73 -9.52
N ARG A 214 -31.75 1.42 -9.66
CA ARG A 214 -30.72 0.41 -9.93
C ARG A 214 -29.90 0.62 -11.22
N ALA A 215 -30.36 1.43 -12.17
CA ALA A 215 -29.78 1.43 -13.53
C ALA A 215 -28.84 2.62 -13.84
N LYS A 216 -28.77 3.66 -13.00
CA LYS A 216 -28.18 4.95 -13.40
C LYS A 216 -27.16 5.56 -12.43
N VAL A 217 -26.49 4.76 -11.60
CA VAL A 217 -25.41 5.32 -10.78
C VAL A 217 -24.25 5.68 -11.71
N ALA A 218 -24.06 6.98 -11.94
CA ALA A 218 -22.95 7.46 -12.76
C ALA A 218 -21.60 7.14 -12.12
N VAL A 219 -20.63 6.80 -12.96
CA VAL A 219 -19.25 6.64 -12.49
C VAL A 219 -18.70 8.04 -12.14
N PRO A 220 -18.19 8.27 -10.93
CA PRO A 220 -17.59 9.54 -10.55
C PRO A 220 -16.54 9.99 -11.57
N ALA A 221 -16.49 11.28 -11.90
CA ALA A 221 -15.60 11.82 -12.91
C ALA A 221 -14.13 11.45 -12.66
N LYS A 222 -13.73 11.37 -11.38
CA LYS A 222 -12.38 10.94 -10.97
C LYS A 222 -12.04 9.50 -11.32
N LEU A 223 -13.02 8.64 -11.52
CA LEU A 223 -12.86 7.23 -11.88
C LEU A 223 -13.01 6.99 -13.38
N GLN A 224 -13.46 8.01 -14.13
CA GLN A 224 -13.54 7.94 -15.58
C GLN A 224 -12.13 8.07 -16.18
N GLY A 225 -11.80 7.17 -17.09
CA GLY A 225 -10.49 7.20 -17.78
C GLY A 225 -9.35 6.52 -17.03
N PHE A 226 -9.58 6.01 -15.84
CA PHE A 226 -8.53 5.27 -15.10
C PHE A 226 -8.17 3.92 -15.72
N GLY A 227 -8.96 3.47 -16.69
CA GLY A 227 -8.67 2.24 -17.43
C GLY A 227 -8.50 1.03 -16.51
N LEU A 228 -9.31 0.88 -15.47
CA LEU A 228 -9.37 -0.33 -14.64
C LEU A 228 -9.82 -1.57 -15.45
N GLU A 229 -9.87 -1.42 -16.78
CA GLU A 229 -10.46 -2.37 -17.71
C GLU A 229 -9.74 -3.72 -17.80
N ARG A 230 -8.47 -3.79 -17.39
CA ARG A 230 -7.67 -5.03 -17.54
C ARG A 230 -6.80 -5.28 -16.31
N GLY A 231 -6.76 -6.53 -15.88
CA GLY A 231 -5.91 -6.96 -14.79
C GLY A 231 -6.38 -6.53 -13.40
N VAL A 232 -7.64 -6.08 -13.24
CA VAL A 232 -8.25 -5.78 -11.94
C VAL A 232 -9.47 -6.68 -11.75
N ALA A 233 -9.41 -7.54 -10.76
CA ALA A 233 -10.46 -8.52 -10.54
C ALA A 233 -10.74 -8.76 -9.05
N ILE A 234 -12.02 -8.99 -8.76
CA ILE A 234 -12.52 -9.51 -7.49
C ILE A 234 -12.87 -10.98 -7.70
N ILE A 235 -12.35 -11.86 -6.85
CA ILE A 235 -12.64 -13.29 -6.86
C ILE A 235 -13.41 -13.60 -5.59
N LEU A 236 -14.72 -13.75 -5.72
CA LEU A 236 -15.64 -14.05 -4.64
C LEU A 236 -15.82 -15.57 -4.54
N PHE A 237 -15.50 -16.12 -3.40
CA PHE A 237 -15.73 -17.53 -3.07
C PHE A 237 -16.85 -17.66 -2.05
N THR A 238 -17.93 -18.40 -2.41
CA THR A 238 -19.15 -18.51 -1.59
C THR A 238 -19.85 -19.85 -1.82
N ASP A 239 -20.77 -20.23 -0.94
CA ASP A 239 -21.67 -21.35 -1.16
C ASP A 239 -22.80 -21.05 -2.19
N GLY A 240 -22.84 -19.83 -2.69
CA GLY A 240 -23.79 -19.39 -3.71
C GLY A 240 -25.06 -18.72 -3.16
N ARG A 241 -25.30 -18.73 -1.86
CA ARG A 241 -26.48 -18.11 -1.25
C ARG A 241 -26.35 -16.58 -1.16
N ILE A 242 -26.12 -15.96 -2.31
CA ILE A 242 -26.05 -14.50 -2.40
C ILE A 242 -27.47 -13.97 -2.29
N LYS A 243 -27.80 -13.35 -1.15
CA LYS A 243 -29.06 -12.67 -0.98
C LYS A 243 -29.04 -11.38 -1.79
N VAL A 244 -29.85 -11.33 -2.83
CA VAL A 244 -30.21 -10.06 -3.43
C VAL A 244 -31.16 -9.37 -2.45
N SER A 245 -30.73 -8.24 -1.89
CA SER A 245 -31.50 -7.55 -0.87
C SER A 245 -32.82 -7.08 -1.46
N ARG A 246 -33.91 -7.69 -1.01
CA ARG A 246 -35.29 -7.24 -1.30
C ARG A 246 -35.93 -6.56 -0.09
N ASN A 247 -35.32 -6.61 1.07
CA ASN A 247 -35.89 -6.12 2.31
C ASN A 247 -35.48 -4.66 2.58
N GLY A 248 -36.43 -3.80 2.89
CA GLY A 248 -36.20 -2.40 3.22
C GLY A 248 -35.17 -2.14 4.32
N LEU A 249 -34.96 -3.11 5.22
CA LEU A 249 -33.97 -3.06 6.29
C LEU A 249 -32.52 -2.91 5.82
N ASP A 250 -32.15 -3.51 4.67
CA ASP A 250 -30.79 -3.39 4.13
C ASP A 250 -30.60 -2.02 3.47
N GLN A 251 -31.68 -1.45 2.92
CA GLN A 251 -31.71 -0.08 2.42
C GLN A 251 -31.55 0.94 3.55
N GLU A 252 -32.23 0.76 4.66
CA GLU A 252 -32.08 1.64 5.84
C GLU A 252 -30.65 1.63 6.38
N ARG A 253 -29.95 0.48 6.28
CA ARG A 253 -28.53 0.36 6.63
C ARG A 253 -27.57 0.90 5.59
N GLY A 254 -28.07 1.37 4.43
CA GLY A 254 -27.25 1.86 3.33
C GLY A 254 -26.30 0.81 2.76
N LEU A 255 -26.72 -0.45 2.74
CA LEU A 255 -25.94 -1.55 2.16
C LEU A 255 -26.17 -1.56 0.64
N PRO A 256 -25.12 -1.74 -0.18
CA PRO A 256 -25.28 -1.79 -1.63
C PRO A 256 -26.11 -2.99 -2.06
N ASP A 257 -26.99 -2.79 -3.04
CA ASP A 257 -27.65 -3.88 -3.73
C ASP A 257 -26.66 -4.61 -4.63
N PHE A 258 -26.64 -5.94 -4.57
CA PHE A 258 -25.65 -6.76 -5.27
C PHE A 258 -25.68 -6.56 -6.79
N VAL A 259 -26.85 -6.51 -7.37
CA VAL A 259 -27.06 -6.32 -8.82
C VAL A 259 -26.57 -4.95 -9.27
N SER A 260 -26.89 -3.91 -8.50
CA SER A 260 -26.43 -2.55 -8.77
C SER A 260 -24.91 -2.43 -8.67
N LEU A 261 -24.32 -3.13 -7.70
CA LEU A 261 -22.90 -3.16 -7.49
C LEU A 261 -22.16 -3.87 -8.64
N VAL A 262 -22.67 -5.02 -9.12
CA VAL A 262 -22.07 -5.74 -10.26
C VAL A 262 -22.08 -4.86 -11.52
N ARG A 263 -23.20 -4.21 -11.82
CA ARG A 263 -23.30 -3.26 -12.96
C ARG A 263 -22.35 -2.06 -12.82
N PHE A 264 -22.13 -1.60 -11.59
CA PHE A 264 -21.20 -0.52 -11.35
C PHE A 264 -19.75 -0.97 -11.54
N LEU A 265 -19.37 -2.17 -11.04
CA LEU A 265 -18.06 -2.76 -11.27
C LEU A 265 -17.73 -2.89 -12.75
N GLU A 266 -18.70 -3.34 -13.55
CA GLU A 266 -18.59 -3.44 -14.99
C GLU A 266 -18.24 -2.09 -15.64
N ARG A 267 -18.95 -1.02 -15.27
CA ARG A 267 -18.70 0.33 -15.80
C ARG A 267 -17.34 0.90 -15.41
N VAL A 268 -16.83 0.54 -14.23
CA VAL A 268 -15.51 0.94 -13.77
C VAL A 268 -14.41 0.03 -14.35
N GLY A 269 -14.80 -1.09 -14.99
CA GLY A 269 -13.88 -2.04 -15.59
C GLY A 269 -13.25 -3.04 -14.60
N ILE A 270 -13.86 -3.24 -13.42
CA ILE A 270 -13.46 -4.26 -12.45
C ILE A 270 -14.21 -5.55 -12.74
N ARG A 271 -13.50 -6.63 -12.98
CA ARG A 271 -14.12 -7.94 -13.23
C ARG A 271 -14.47 -8.65 -11.93
N LEU A 272 -15.66 -9.21 -11.87
CA LEU A 272 -16.13 -10.02 -10.75
C LEU A 272 -16.23 -11.49 -11.16
N TYR A 273 -15.41 -12.31 -10.53
CA TYR A 273 -15.48 -13.77 -10.63
C TYR A 273 -16.15 -14.32 -9.40
N ILE A 274 -17.21 -15.11 -9.59
CA ILE A 274 -17.91 -15.78 -8.49
C ILE A 274 -17.68 -17.28 -8.62
N ILE A 275 -17.15 -17.89 -7.58
CA ILE A 275 -16.99 -19.34 -7.46
C ILE A 275 -18.02 -19.82 -6.45
N ALA A 276 -19.11 -20.40 -6.94
CA ALA A 276 -20.21 -20.89 -6.13
C ALA A 276 -20.17 -22.43 -5.99
N VAL A 277 -20.02 -22.87 -4.75
CA VAL A 277 -19.82 -24.31 -4.44
C VAL A 277 -21.11 -25.12 -4.54
N ASP A 278 -22.25 -24.56 -4.13
CA ASP A 278 -23.53 -25.26 -4.01
C ASP A 278 -24.46 -25.05 -5.23
N GLY A 279 -24.01 -24.32 -6.23
CA GLY A 279 -24.77 -24.08 -7.46
C GLY A 279 -26.06 -23.26 -7.27
N ASN A 280 -26.37 -22.82 -6.07
CA ASN A 280 -27.63 -22.19 -5.71
C ASN A 280 -27.50 -20.63 -5.73
N VAL A 281 -27.09 -20.08 -6.86
CA VAL A 281 -27.00 -18.64 -7.08
C VAL A 281 -28.36 -18.13 -7.57
N GLY A 282 -28.83 -17.03 -6.98
CA GLY A 282 -30.11 -16.42 -7.37
C GLY A 282 -30.14 -16.10 -8.87
N ALA A 283 -31.28 -16.39 -9.53
CA ALA A 283 -31.46 -16.18 -10.98
C ALA A 283 -31.08 -14.76 -11.44
N GLU A 284 -31.40 -13.74 -10.64
CA GLU A 284 -31.06 -12.34 -10.93
C GLU A 284 -29.55 -12.09 -11.00
N VAL A 285 -28.77 -12.78 -10.16
CA VAL A 285 -27.29 -12.68 -10.16
C VAL A 285 -26.72 -13.38 -11.39
N VAL A 286 -27.29 -14.54 -11.75
CA VAL A 286 -26.89 -15.28 -12.95
C VAL A 286 -27.14 -14.44 -14.20
N GLU A 287 -28.31 -13.79 -14.28
CA GLU A 287 -28.69 -12.95 -15.43
C GLU A 287 -27.73 -11.75 -15.60
N VAL A 288 -27.44 -11.04 -14.50
CA VAL A 288 -26.52 -9.88 -14.55
C VAL A 288 -25.10 -10.31 -14.93
N LEU A 289 -24.64 -11.47 -14.48
CA LEU A 289 -23.30 -11.95 -14.81
C LEU A 289 -23.15 -12.54 -16.20
N LYS A 290 -24.26 -12.85 -16.91
CA LYS A 290 -24.20 -13.30 -18.31
C LYS A 290 -23.65 -12.22 -19.23
N ASP A 291 -24.00 -10.97 -18.99
CA ASP A 291 -23.63 -9.82 -19.82
C ASP A 291 -22.35 -9.10 -19.27
N ALA A 292 -21.95 -9.41 -18.02
CA ALA A 292 -20.80 -8.80 -17.39
C ALA A 292 -19.47 -9.41 -17.88
N PRO A 293 -18.37 -8.64 -17.89
CA PRO A 293 -17.04 -9.15 -18.24
C PRO A 293 -16.48 -10.18 -17.23
N GLY A 294 -17.12 -10.32 -16.06
CA GLY A 294 -16.86 -11.36 -15.08
C GLY A 294 -17.46 -12.71 -15.47
N ARG A 295 -17.20 -13.72 -14.68
CA ARG A 295 -17.78 -15.06 -14.89
C ARG A 295 -18.26 -15.68 -13.60
N LEU A 296 -19.33 -16.46 -13.73
CA LEU A 296 -19.83 -17.31 -12.67
C LEU A 296 -19.37 -18.75 -12.91
N PHE A 297 -18.63 -19.28 -11.95
CA PHE A 297 -18.22 -20.68 -11.93
C PHE A 297 -19.12 -21.44 -10.96
N LEU A 298 -20.01 -22.25 -11.50
CA LEU A 298 -20.84 -23.15 -10.72
C LEU A 298 -20.09 -24.48 -10.57
N MET A 299 -20.03 -25.01 -9.36
CA MET A 299 -19.46 -26.32 -9.06
C MET A 299 -20.57 -27.31 -8.61
N PRO A 300 -21.39 -27.85 -9.54
CA PRO A 300 -22.44 -28.76 -9.16
C PRO A 300 -21.82 -30.12 -8.76
N GLY A 301 -22.13 -30.59 -7.58
CA GLY A 301 -22.06 -32.03 -7.20
C GLY A 301 -20.75 -32.53 -6.58
N ARG A 302 -19.59 -32.20 -7.06
CA ARG A 302 -18.31 -32.63 -6.47
C ARG A 302 -17.31 -31.47 -6.48
N PHE A 303 -17.25 -30.84 -5.36
CA PHE A 303 -16.19 -29.84 -5.09
C PHE A 303 -14.86 -30.58 -4.96
N SER A 304 -13.89 -30.29 -5.82
CA SER A 304 -12.58 -30.93 -5.78
C SER A 304 -11.46 -29.91 -5.91
N ARG A 305 -10.30 -30.21 -5.31
CA ARG A 305 -9.10 -29.38 -5.45
C ARG A 305 -8.70 -29.22 -6.92
N ALA A 306 -8.88 -30.25 -7.75
CA ALA A 306 -8.58 -30.18 -9.18
C ALA A 306 -9.51 -29.20 -9.93
N ALA A 307 -10.81 -29.19 -9.60
CA ALA A 307 -11.77 -28.25 -10.17
C ALA A 307 -11.40 -26.80 -9.79
N MET A 308 -11.02 -26.55 -8.54
CA MET A 308 -10.52 -25.24 -8.10
C MET A 308 -9.29 -24.78 -8.88
N HIS A 309 -8.34 -25.68 -9.09
CA HIS A 309 -7.15 -25.37 -9.87
C HIS A 309 -7.49 -25.02 -11.32
N LYS A 310 -8.45 -25.72 -11.93
CA LYS A 310 -8.91 -25.43 -13.28
C LYS A 310 -9.53 -24.04 -13.38
N ILE A 311 -10.42 -23.69 -12.43
CA ILE A 311 -11.06 -22.37 -12.39
C ILE A 311 -10.02 -21.25 -12.21
N TYR A 312 -9.11 -21.41 -11.28
CA TYR A 312 -8.05 -20.42 -11.07
C TYR A 312 -7.10 -20.28 -12.27
N SER A 313 -6.83 -21.39 -12.98
CA SER A 313 -6.07 -21.38 -14.24
C SER A 313 -6.82 -20.62 -15.33
N GLU A 314 -8.14 -20.81 -15.43
CA GLU A 314 -8.98 -20.09 -16.37
C GLU A 314 -9.02 -18.58 -16.06
N ILE A 315 -9.24 -18.19 -14.81
CA ILE A 315 -9.17 -16.79 -14.37
C ILE A 315 -7.80 -16.18 -14.72
N ASN A 316 -6.72 -16.95 -14.55
CA ASN A 316 -5.39 -16.51 -14.91
C ASN A 316 -5.24 -16.21 -16.41
N GLY A 317 -5.84 -17.02 -17.25
CA GLY A 317 -5.85 -16.82 -18.71
C GLY A 317 -6.70 -15.64 -19.15
N LEU A 318 -7.79 -15.34 -18.42
CA LEU A 318 -8.72 -14.25 -18.74
C LEU A 318 -8.17 -12.89 -18.32
N GLU A 319 -7.43 -12.83 -17.22
CA GLU A 319 -6.81 -11.59 -16.74
C GLU A 319 -5.51 -11.32 -17.49
N LYS A 320 -5.59 -10.46 -18.49
CA LYS A 320 -4.40 -9.97 -19.19
C LYS A 320 -3.64 -8.99 -18.32
N ASN A 321 -2.34 -9.00 -18.46
CA ASN A 321 -1.43 -8.14 -17.72
C ASN A 321 -1.71 -6.67 -18.01
N ARG A 322 -1.57 -5.83 -17.00
CA ARG A 322 -1.68 -4.38 -17.08
C ARG A 322 -0.33 -3.74 -16.73
N GLN A 323 0.08 -2.74 -17.54
CA GLN A 323 1.17 -1.85 -17.15
C GLN A 323 0.59 -0.81 -16.18
N LEU A 324 1.00 -0.89 -14.92
CA LEU A 324 0.62 0.08 -13.90
C LEU A 324 1.87 0.82 -13.45
N SER A 325 1.84 2.12 -13.63
CA SER A 325 2.78 3.04 -12.99
C SER A 325 2.31 3.23 -11.55
N VAL A 326 2.90 2.52 -10.62
CA VAL A 326 2.65 2.78 -9.19
C VAL A 326 3.65 3.85 -8.74
N TYR A 327 3.14 5.02 -8.44
CA TYR A 327 3.95 6.07 -7.84
C TYR A 327 4.22 5.73 -6.37
N LYS A 328 5.43 5.27 -6.09
CA LYS A 328 5.87 5.07 -4.71
C LYS A 328 6.62 6.31 -4.25
N THR A 329 6.05 7.01 -3.30
CA THR A 329 6.74 8.09 -2.61
C THR A 329 7.74 7.48 -1.62
N VAL A 330 9.02 7.50 -1.98
CA VAL A 330 10.08 7.01 -1.09
C VAL A 330 10.70 8.21 -0.39
N PRO A 331 10.69 8.27 0.95
CA PRO A 331 11.39 9.31 1.67
C PRO A 331 12.90 9.16 1.43
N ARG A 332 13.52 10.15 0.80
CA ARG A 332 14.96 10.19 0.58
C ARG A 332 15.64 11.05 1.63
N SER A 333 16.67 10.50 2.22
CA SER A 333 17.49 11.16 3.23
C SER A 333 18.60 11.95 2.56
N THR A 334 18.86 13.17 3.00
CA THR A 334 20.00 13.99 2.56
C THR A 334 21.26 13.75 3.38
N ARG A 335 21.18 12.91 4.40
CA ARG A 335 22.26 12.66 5.37
C ARG A 335 23.60 12.30 4.73
N SER A 336 23.58 11.38 3.76
CA SER A 336 24.80 10.93 3.06
C SER A 336 25.44 12.04 2.23
N GLY A 337 24.64 12.91 1.59
CA GLY A 337 25.14 14.03 0.80
C GLY A 337 25.85 15.05 1.68
N PHE A 338 25.25 15.45 2.78
CA PHE A 338 25.88 16.39 3.72
C PHE A 338 27.09 15.79 4.44
N ALA A 339 27.06 14.51 4.78
CA ALA A 339 28.22 13.83 5.38
C ALA A 339 29.41 13.79 4.41
N LEU A 340 29.16 13.50 3.15
CA LEU A 340 30.22 13.46 2.12
C LEU A 340 30.77 14.87 1.83
N ALA A 341 29.94 15.88 1.74
CA ALA A 341 30.36 17.27 1.60
C ALA A 341 31.20 17.73 2.80
N GLY A 342 30.76 17.39 4.02
CA GLY A 342 31.52 17.67 5.24
C GLY A 342 32.89 17.00 5.26
N LEU A 343 32.97 15.76 4.81
CA LEU A 343 34.23 15.03 4.66
C LEU A 343 35.17 15.72 3.65
N CYS A 344 34.63 16.13 2.49
CA CYS A 344 35.43 16.87 1.49
C CYS A 344 35.98 18.17 2.07
N PHE A 345 35.17 18.96 2.77
CA PHE A 345 35.63 20.18 3.41
C PHE A 345 36.66 19.91 4.51
N PHE A 346 36.53 18.84 5.26
CA PHE A 346 37.48 18.42 6.28
C PHE A 346 38.82 18.02 5.68
N VAL A 347 38.82 17.28 4.58
CA VAL A 347 40.06 16.91 3.86
C VAL A 347 40.74 18.17 3.32
N LEU A 348 39.99 19.08 2.69
CA LEU A 348 40.51 20.35 2.22
C LEU A 348 41.12 21.18 3.36
N TYR A 349 40.41 21.30 4.48
CA TYR A 349 40.92 21.96 5.68
C TYR A 349 42.25 21.34 6.15
N SER A 350 42.34 20.01 6.22
CA SER A 350 43.48 19.29 6.67
C SER A 350 44.69 19.47 5.72
N VAL A 351 44.45 19.37 4.38
CA VAL A 351 45.49 19.54 3.37
C VAL A 351 46.04 20.97 3.39
N ILE A 352 45.16 21.98 3.44
CA ILE A 352 45.59 23.38 3.49
C ILE A 352 46.29 23.67 4.82
N GLY A 353 45.83 23.08 5.92
CA GLY A 353 46.45 23.24 7.23
C GLY A 353 47.85 22.62 7.35
N ILE A 354 48.24 21.66 6.49
CA ILE A 354 49.61 21.12 6.45
C ILE A 354 50.58 22.03 5.72
N ILE A 355 50.11 22.93 4.88
CA ILE A 355 50.96 23.86 4.12
C ILE A 355 51.59 24.85 5.10
N PRO A 356 52.93 25.01 5.17
CA PRO A 356 53.60 25.85 6.19
C PRO A 356 53.14 27.30 6.20
N LYS A 357 52.69 27.83 5.08
CA LYS A 357 52.14 29.21 4.98
C LYS A 357 50.80 29.42 5.71
N PHE A 358 50.05 28.32 5.98
CA PHE A 358 48.74 28.37 6.64
C PHE A 358 48.77 27.95 8.11
N VAL A 359 49.87 27.27 8.55
CA VAL A 359 50.03 26.72 9.91
C VAL A 359 50.59 27.71 10.91
N ARG A 360 50.86 28.96 10.52
CA ARG A 360 51.51 29.88 11.46
C ARG A 360 50.45 30.66 12.25
N TRP A 361 50.50 30.37 13.49
CA TRP A 361 49.89 30.73 14.78
C TRP A 361 49.53 32.20 14.93
#